data_1c37084b15b33d28667d47c07e4b0195
#
_entry.id   1c37084b15b33d28667d47c07e4b0195
#
_cell.length_a   1.000
_cell.length_b   1.000
_cell.length_c   1.000
_cell.angle_alpha   90.00
_cell.angle_beta   90.00
_cell.angle_gamma   90.00
#
_symmetry.space_group_name_H-M   'P 1'
#
loop_
_entity.id
_entity.type
_entity.pdbx_description
1 polymer ?
#
loop_
_entity_poly.entity_id
_entity_poly.type
_entity_poly.pdbx_seq_one_letter_code
_entity_poly.pdbx_strand_id
1 'polypeptide(L)'
;LYLISILLKMDSAAKLQLMIETMLQDPNTTKETRDYIQEILKTIRDQSQPKPKWFAYLDVNYMQTDNSNIDGVSKTGTLYARDNVSEFPGLKYDKTYSRGASITVGKNLSSSSAISFNGALSVNTQNKGEENESDLASGSVSYSKIVGKHFLLPYIFYSRPNQRLSADLKTKGVGFNNTYNINQNNSVSYSSSYSKSSYNRSAANAASNVDDANNEIYSANIGYNYSFSDVNLISSKISYTEKKAKKNYNAYTGPSFNIGYTRILPFGTLKLDKTFETNTYEEKDTFVHSTISREDDIETSQIQLSGRITQLIPFIKKFDLEGKIFYNFKYTEIDSDSSLLQNSSMRKNTSFNLIKRFSLYE
;
A
#
# COMPACT_ATOMS: atom_id res chain seq x y z
N LEU A 1 24.79 -23.15 -15.23
CA LEU A 1 23.70 -22.37 -14.64
C LEU A 1 24.07 -21.83 -13.26
N TYR A 2 24.53 -22.66 -12.32
CA TYR A 2 24.93 -22.25 -10.97
C TYR A 2 26.05 -21.18 -10.97
N LEU A 3 27.06 -21.33 -11.85
CA LEU A 3 28.15 -20.39 -11.99
C LEU A 3 27.69 -19.03 -12.56
N ILE A 4 26.71 -19.03 -13.47
CA ILE A 4 26.07 -17.82 -14.01
C ILE A 4 25.40 -17.02 -12.88
N SER A 5 24.66 -17.70 -11.99
CA SER A 5 24.01 -17.05 -10.85
C SER A 5 25.00 -16.46 -9.84
N ILE A 6 26.16 -17.10 -9.66
CA ILE A 6 27.25 -16.58 -8.81
C ILE A 6 27.90 -15.36 -9.45
N LEU A 7 28.20 -15.37 -10.74
CA LEU A 7 28.84 -14.26 -11.44
C LEU A 7 27.94 -13.03 -11.56
N LEU A 8 26.63 -13.24 -11.70
CA LEU A 8 25.62 -12.16 -11.58
C LEU A 8 25.65 -11.49 -10.19
N LYS A 9 25.82 -12.29 -9.13
CA LYS A 9 25.93 -11.80 -7.76
C LYS A 9 27.27 -11.08 -7.46
N MET A 10 28.31 -11.35 -8.23
CA MET A 10 29.65 -10.78 -8.03
C MET A 10 29.90 -9.50 -8.84
N ASP A 11 28.88 -8.95 -9.51
CA ASP A 11 28.95 -7.72 -10.34
C ASP A 11 30.07 -7.74 -11.41
N SER A 12 30.40 -8.95 -11.89
CA SER A 12 31.50 -9.20 -12.84
C SER A 12 30.95 -9.37 -14.27
N ALA A 13 30.28 -8.32 -14.77
CA ALA A 13 29.59 -8.33 -16.08
C ALA A 13 30.49 -8.82 -17.24
N ALA A 14 31.77 -8.43 -17.28
CA ALA A 14 32.69 -8.82 -18.35
C ALA A 14 33.00 -10.32 -18.35
N LYS A 15 33.24 -10.93 -17.17
CA LYS A 15 33.47 -12.38 -17.05
C LYS A 15 32.22 -13.19 -17.35
N LEU A 16 31.06 -12.66 -16.94
CA LEU A 16 29.77 -13.28 -17.23
C LEU A 16 29.49 -13.27 -18.72
N GLN A 17 29.72 -12.16 -19.42
CA GLN A 17 29.52 -12.04 -20.85
C GLN A 17 30.41 -13.02 -21.63
N LEU A 18 31.69 -13.10 -21.28
CA LEU A 18 32.65 -14.02 -21.93
C LEU A 18 32.21 -15.49 -21.74
N MET A 19 31.77 -15.85 -20.54
CA MET A 19 31.31 -17.22 -20.24
C MET A 19 30.03 -17.55 -20.99
N ILE A 20 29.11 -16.64 -21.08
CA ILE A 20 27.87 -16.78 -21.83
C ILE A 20 28.14 -16.96 -23.33
N GLU A 21 29.02 -16.14 -23.91
CA GLU A 21 29.42 -16.25 -25.30
C GLU A 21 30.07 -17.64 -25.59
N THR A 22 30.91 -18.12 -24.67
CA THR A 22 31.53 -19.45 -24.77
C THR A 22 30.48 -20.58 -24.74
N MET A 23 29.49 -20.48 -23.83
CA MET A 23 28.42 -21.48 -23.74
C MET A 23 27.48 -21.47 -24.95
N LEU A 24 27.23 -20.32 -25.56
CA LEU A 24 26.42 -20.20 -26.78
C LEU A 24 27.10 -20.78 -28.01
N GLN A 25 28.45 -20.77 -28.03
CA GLN A 25 29.27 -21.33 -29.11
C GLN A 25 29.49 -22.86 -28.99
N ASP A 26 29.23 -23.44 -27.79
CA ASP A 26 29.37 -24.86 -27.58
C ASP A 26 28.25 -25.62 -28.31
N PRO A 27 28.56 -26.50 -29.30
CA PRO A 27 27.58 -27.27 -30.05
C PRO A 27 26.76 -28.24 -29.18
N ASN A 28 27.29 -28.63 -27.99
CA ASN A 28 26.62 -29.53 -27.06
C ASN A 28 25.60 -28.81 -26.14
N THR A 29 25.51 -27.49 -26.22
CA THR A 29 24.52 -26.73 -25.42
C THR A 29 23.11 -27.03 -25.93
N THR A 30 22.24 -27.55 -25.05
CA THR A 30 20.85 -27.86 -25.41
C THR A 30 20.07 -26.60 -25.78
N LYS A 31 18.99 -26.76 -26.57
CA LYS A 31 18.13 -25.66 -26.96
C LYS A 31 17.56 -24.89 -25.74
N GLU A 32 17.10 -25.61 -24.74
CA GLU A 32 16.55 -25.04 -23.50
C GLU A 32 17.60 -24.20 -22.74
N THR A 33 18.83 -24.68 -22.69
CA THR A 33 19.94 -23.93 -22.08
C THR A 33 20.26 -22.68 -22.88
N ARG A 34 20.22 -22.72 -24.22
CA ARG A 34 20.41 -21.53 -25.07
C ARG A 34 19.33 -20.50 -24.88
N ASP A 35 18.05 -20.92 -24.86
CA ASP A 35 16.90 -20.03 -24.65
C ASP A 35 16.98 -19.34 -23.28
N TYR A 36 17.35 -20.08 -22.22
CA TYR A 36 17.56 -19.55 -20.88
C TYR A 36 18.74 -18.55 -20.83
N ILE A 37 19.85 -18.86 -21.47
CA ILE A 37 21.03 -17.97 -21.58
C ILE A 37 20.65 -16.69 -22.33
N GLN A 38 19.85 -16.76 -23.40
CA GLN A 38 19.39 -15.59 -24.13
C GLN A 38 18.47 -14.72 -23.28
N GLU A 39 17.63 -15.30 -22.45
CA GLU A 39 16.79 -14.55 -21.49
C GLU A 39 17.64 -13.83 -20.45
N ILE A 40 18.67 -14.49 -19.90
CA ILE A 40 19.64 -13.86 -19.00
C ILE A 40 20.38 -12.70 -19.69
N LEU A 41 20.87 -12.89 -20.92
CA LEU A 41 21.55 -11.84 -21.69
C LEU A 41 20.62 -10.64 -21.92
N LYS A 42 19.36 -10.89 -22.25
CA LYS A 42 18.35 -9.86 -22.39
C LYS A 42 18.19 -9.09 -21.07
N THR A 43 18.06 -9.80 -19.95
CA THR A 43 17.94 -9.19 -18.61
C THR A 43 19.17 -8.34 -18.24
N ILE A 44 20.39 -8.84 -18.53
CA ILE A 44 21.64 -8.09 -18.30
C ILE A 44 21.72 -6.85 -19.19
N ARG A 45 21.33 -7.00 -20.47
CA ARG A 45 21.33 -5.88 -21.42
C ARG A 45 20.31 -4.81 -21.02
N ASP A 46 19.14 -5.20 -20.57
CA ASP A 46 18.11 -4.31 -20.07
C ASP A 46 18.53 -3.59 -18.77
N GLN A 47 19.31 -4.26 -17.91
CA GLN A 47 19.89 -3.68 -16.71
C GLN A 47 21.08 -2.76 -16.98
N SER A 48 21.86 -3.02 -18.04
CA SER A 48 23.03 -2.24 -18.43
C SER A 48 22.70 -1.03 -19.32
N GLN A 49 21.46 -0.91 -19.81
CA GLN A 49 21.05 0.29 -20.53
C GLN A 49 21.06 1.50 -19.59
N PRO A 50 21.58 2.64 -20.05
CA PRO A 50 21.52 3.87 -19.25
C PRO A 50 20.05 4.16 -18.92
N LYS A 51 19.73 4.24 -17.63
CA LYS A 51 18.38 4.59 -17.19
C LYS A 51 17.95 5.90 -17.85
N PRO A 52 16.74 5.98 -18.41
CA PRO A 52 16.28 7.21 -19.06
C PRO A 52 16.39 8.37 -18.07
N LYS A 53 16.81 9.54 -18.55
CA LYS A 53 16.87 10.74 -17.69
C LYS A 53 15.49 11.14 -17.17
N TRP A 54 14.45 10.93 -17.97
CA TRP A 54 13.06 11.15 -17.62
C TRP A 54 12.28 9.85 -17.77
N PHE A 55 11.24 9.70 -16.98
CA PHE A 55 10.25 8.63 -17.12
C PHE A 55 8.86 9.17 -16.80
N ALA A 56 7.85 8.65 -17.48
CA ALA A 56 6.45 9.01 -17.23
C ALA A 56 5.54 7.83 -17.52
N TYR A 57 4.62 7.56 -16.56
CA TYR A 57 3.63 6.48 -16.66
C TYR A 57 2.25 7.02 -16.33
N LEU A 58 1.24 6.56 -17.05
CA LEU A 58 -0.17 6.72 -16.74
C LEU A 58 -0.75 5.35 -16.37
N ASP A 59 -1.25 5.22 -15.17
CA ASP A 59 -1.98 4.04 -14.73
C ASP A 59 -3.47 4.35 -14.70
N VAL A 60 -4.27 3.50 -15.34
CA VAL A 60 -5.74 3.52 -15.25
C VAL A 60 -6.18 2.27 -14.53
N ASN A 61 -7.00 2.43 -13.50
CA ASN A 61 -7.43 1.32 -12.66
C ASN A 61 -8.95 1.23 -12.52
N TYR A 62 -9.41 0.01 -12.37
CA TYR A 62 -10.76 -0.33 -11.97
C TYR A 62 -10.68 -1.32 -10.82
N MET A 63 -11.38 -1.03 -9.73
CA MET A 63 -11.46 -1.91 -8.56
C MET A 63 -12.91 -2.11 -8.14
N GLN A 64 -13.24 -3.35 -7.84
CA GLN A 64 -14.46 -3.72 -7.15
C GLN A 64 -14.10 -4.23 -5.76
N THR A 65 -14.83 -3.80 -4.75
CA THR A 65 -14.70 -4.27 -3.37
C THR A 65 -16.05 -4.69 -2.83
N ASP A 66 -16.14 -5.90 -2.32
CA ASP A 66 -17.27 -6.41 -1.58
C ASP A 66 -17.00 -6.19 -0.09
N ASN A 67 -17.88 -5.42 0.57
CA ASN A 67 -17.78 -5.05 1.98
C ASN A 67 -18.87 -5.72 2.79
N SER A 68 -18.50 -6.41 3.87
CA SER A 68 -19.48 -7.04 4.77
C SER A 68 -20.12 -6.09 5.79
N ASN A 69 -19.49 -4.94 6.04
CA ASN A 69 -19.93 -3.93 6.99
C ASN A 69 -19.49 -2.55 6.50
N ILE A 70 -20.22 -2.00 5.52
CA ILE A 70 -19.82 -0.76 4.87
C ILE A 70 -19.95 0.46 5.77
N ASP A 71 -20.97 0.47 6.63
CA ASP A 71 -21.24 1.60 7.53
C ASP A 71 -20.38 1.51 8.82
N GLY A 72 -19.59 0.44 9.01
CA GLY A 72 -18.78 0.24 10.23
C GLY A 72 -19.62 0.04 11.48
N VAL A 73 -20.82 -0.54 11.33
CA VAL A 73 -21.74 -0.80 12.44
C VAL A 73 -21.08 -1.70 13.47
N SER A 74 -21.35 -1.43 14.75
CA SER A 74 -20.88 -2.24 15.86
C SER A 74 -21.26 -3.72 15.71
N LYS A 75 -20.33 -4.63 15.96
CA LYS A 75 -20.57 -6.09 15.97
C LYS A 75 -21.50 -6.52 17.08
N THR A 76 -21.65 -5.71 18.13
CA THR A 76 -22.57 -5.96 19.25
C THR A 76 -23.98 -5.40 19.01
N GLY A 77 -24.17 -4.61 17.93
CA GLY A 77 -25.44 -3.93 17.70
C GLY A 77 -25.77 -2.83 18.71
N THR A 78 -24.78 -2.34 19.47
CA THR A 78 -24.96 -1.41 20.57
C THR A 78 -24.55 0.00 20.19
N LEU A 79 -25.36 1.00 20.56
CA LEU A 79 -25.05 2.44 20.46
C LEU A 79 -25.17 3.08 21.82
N TYR A 80 -24.16 3.82 22.24
CA TYR A 80 -24.22 4.68 23.42
C TYR A 80 -24.52 6.13 23.00
N ALA A 81 -25.47 6.75 23.66
CA ALA A 81 -25.73 8.17 23.58
C ALA A 81 -26.00 8.70 25.00
N ARG A 82 -25.08 9.42 25.58
CA ARG A 82 -25.14 9.94 26.97
C ARG A 82 -25.47 8.85 27.98
N ASP A 83 -24.66 7.78 27.98
CA ASP A 83 -24.84 6.58 28.82
C ASP A 83 -26.12 5.75 28.54
N ASN A 84 -26.98 6.17 27.62
CA ASN A 84 -28.11 5.37 27.21
C ASN A 84 -27.69 4.39 26.10
N VAL A 85 -28.24 3.19 26.17
CA VAL A 85 -28.02 2.12 25.20
C VAL A 85 -29.20 2.03 24.24
N SER A 86 -28.94 2.04 22.95
CA SER A 86 -29.91 1.75 21.91
C SER A 86 -29.42 0.67 20.96
N GLU A 87 -30.34 -0.01 20.28
CA GLU A 87 -29.98 -0.99 19.27
C GLU A 87 -29.72 -0.34 17.91
N PHE A 88 -28.72 -0.84 17.22
CA PHE A 88 -28.40 -0.42 15.86
C PHE A 88 -29.10 -1.28 14.80
N PRO A 89 -29.44 -0.72 13.65
CA PRO A 89 -29.84 -1.52 12.50
C PRO A 89 -28.70 -2.46 12.10
N GLY A 90 -29.04 -3.67 11.67
CA GLY A 90 -28.09 -4.73 11.35
C GLY A 90 -27.02 -4.36 10.30
N LEU A 91 -26.00 -5.19 10.20
CA LEU A 91 -24.89 -5.06 9.25
C LEU A 91 -25.38 -4.83 7.82
N LYS A 92 -24.86 -3.81 7.15
CA LYS A 92 -25.12 -3.56 5.73
C LYS A 92 -23.95 -4.09 4.89
N TYR A 93 -24.29 -5.01 4.01
CA TYR A 93 -23.41 -5.53 2.99
C TYR A 93 -23.59 -4.72 1.71
N ASP A 94 -22.50 -4.22 1.14
CA ASP A 94 -22.56 -3.53 -0.15
C ASP A 94 -21.26 -3.69 -0.97
N LYS A 95 -21.36 -3.33 -2.25
CA LYS A 95 -20.26 -3.30 -3.21
C LYS A 95 -19.84 -1.87 -3.50
N THR A 96 -18.54 -1.66 -3.48
CA THR A 96 -17.93 -0.38 -3.88
C THR A 96 -17.18 -0.58 -5.19
N TYR A 97 -17.37 0.31 -6.13
CA TYR A 97 -16.65 0.38 -7.39
C TYR A 97 -15.75 1.61 -7.38
N SER A 98 -14.46 1.41 -7.60
CA SER A 98 -13.49 2.49 -7.72
C SER A 98 -12.95 2.56 -9.14
N ARG A 99 -12.93 3.74 -9.72
CA ARG A 99 -12.32 4.04 -11.02
C ARG A 99 -11.32 5.15 -10.81
N GLY A 100 -10.12 4.97 -11.35
CA GLY A 100 -9.10 5.96 -11.12
C GLY A 100 -8.05 6.01 -12.21
N ALA A 101 -7.29 7.09 -12.16
CA ALA A 101 -6.09 7.26 -12.95
C ALA A 101 -5.00 7.88 -12.09
N SER A 102 -3.76 7.47 -12.31
CA SER A 102 -2.60 8.11 -11.70
C SER A 102 -1.51 8.34 -12.73
N ILE A 103 -0.83 9.47 -12.59
CA ILE A 103 0.33 9.81 -13.39
C ILE A 103 1.56 9.86 -12.50
N THR A 104 2.62 9.21 -12.94
CA THR A 104 3.94 9.31 -12.33
C THR A 104 4.89 9.91 -13.34
N VAL A 105 5.54 11.01 -12.97
CA VAL A 105 6.59 11.64 -13.77
C VAL A 105 7.83 11.75 -12.91
N GLY A 106 8.98 11.38 -13.45
CA GLY A 106 10.23 11.47 -12.70
C GLY A 106 11.42 11.72 -13.58
N LYS A 107 12.52 12.07 -12.91
CA LYS A 107 13.84 12.29 -13.52
C LYS A 107 14.90 11.57 -12.73
N ASN A 108 15.67 10.73 -13.41
CA ASN A 108 16.91 10.18 -12.85
C ASN A 108 17.97 11.29 -12.84
N LEU A 109 18.42 11.67 -11.66
CA LEU A 109 19.44 12.70 -11.47
C LEU A 109 20.84 12.09 -11.59
N SER A 110 20.97 10.82 -11.17
CA SER A 110 22.18 10.00 -11.30
C SER A 110 21.78 8.52 -11.36
N SER A 111 22.75 7.62 -11.45
CA SER A 111 22.52 6.16 -11.32
C SER A 111 21.95 5.75 -9.96
N SER A 112 22.14 6.59 -8.94
CA SER A 112 21.76 6.32 -7.55
C SER A 112 20.70 7.26 -7.00
N SER A 113 20.18 8.22 -7.79
CA SER A 113 19.20 9.18 -7.29
C SER A 113 18.17 9.57 -8.34
N ALA A 114 16.93 9.78 -7.90
CA ALA A 114 15.85 10.23 -8.74
C ALA A 114 14.88 11.13 -7.95
N ILE A 115 14.20 12.01 -8.66
CA ILE A 115 13.06 12.76 -8.17
C ILE A 115 11.82 12.31 -8.93
N SER A 116 10.69 12.16 -8.24
CA SER A 116 9.42 11.80 -8.87
C SER A 116 8.24 12.56 -8.28
N PHE A 117 7.30 12.85 -9.16
CA PHE A 117 5.98 13.34 -8.84
C PHE A 117 4.96 12.24 -9.14
N ASN A 118 4.01 12.03 -8.24
CA ASN A 118 2.86 11.17 -8.46
C ASN A 118 1.58 11.98 -8.21
N GLY A 119 0.63 11.93 -9.14
CA GLY A 119 -0.71 12.49 -9.00
C GLY A 119 -1.74 11.41 -9.25
N ALA A 120 -2.82 11.37 -8.47
CA ALA A 120 -3.89 10.40 -8.65
C ALA A 120 -5.25 11.02 -8.43
N LEU A 121 -6.20 10.54 -9.23
CA LEU A 121 -7.63 10.85 -9.13
C LEU A 121 -8.40 9.54 -9.09
N SER A 122 -9.38 9.42 -8.22
CA SER A 122 -10.31 8.29 -8.23
C SER A 122 -11.71 8.68 -7.80
N VAL A 123 -12.69 7.97 -8.30
CA VAL A 123 -14.09 8.08 -7.95
C VAL A 123 -14.55 6.74 -7.41
N ASN A 124 -15.15 6.75 -6.23
CA ASN A 124 -15.75 5.59 -5.59
C ASN A 124 -17.26 5.73 -5.61
N THR A 125 -17.94 4.71 -6.11
CA THR A 125 -19.41 4.63 -6.16
C THR A 125 -19.87 3.39 -5.42
N GLN A 126 -21.02 3.49 -4.75
CA GLN A 126 -21.66 2.35 -4.07
C GLN A 126 -22.82 1.80 -4.90
N ASN A 127 -23.15 0.53 -4.69
CA ASN A 127 -24.24 -0.12 -5.42
C ASN A 127 -25.61 0.25 -4.87
N LYS A 128 -25.74 0.47 -3.56
CA LYS A 128 -27.04 0.63 -2.87
C LYS A 128 -27.20 1.95 -2.12
N GLY A 129 -26.22 2.84 -2.12
CA GLY A 129 -26.30 4.08 -1.37
C GLY A 129 -25.38 5.16 -1.95
N GLU A 130 -25.91 6.36 -2.13
CA GLU A 130 -25.15 7.53 -2.57
C GLU A 130 -24.38 8.18 -1.40
N GLU A 131 -24.68 7.79 -0.17
CA GLU A 131 -24.22 8.46 1.06
C GLU A 131 -22.69 8.36 1.26
N ASN A 132 -22.05 7.32 0.72
CA ASN A 132 -20.60 7.09 0.84
C ASN A 132 -19.85 7.22 -0.48
N GLU A 133 -20.46 7.82 -1.50
CA GLU A 133 -19.72 8.16 -2.71
C GLU A 133 -18.62 9.18 -2.41
N SER A 134 -17.43 8.93 -2.91
CA SER A 134 -16.29 9.79 -2.65
C SER A 134 -15.40 9.95 -3.88
N ASP A 135 -14.88 11.14 -4.02
CA ASP A 135 -13.83 11.45 -4.98
C ASP A 135 -12.51 11.64 -4.21
N LEU A 136 -11.43 11.15 -4.74
CA LEU A 136 -10.11 11.32 -4.16
C LEU A 136 -9.19 12.00 -5.17
N ALA A 137 -8.61 13.11 -4.77
CA ALA A 137 -7.46 13.71 -5.45
C ALA A 137 -6.24 13.63 -4.54
N SER A 138 -5.12 13.17 -5.05
CA SER A 138 -3.87 13.11 -4.28
C SER A 138 -2.66 13.43 -5.13
N GLY A 139 -1.59 13.87 -4.48
CA GLY A 139 -0.32 14.10 -5.12
C GLY A 139 0.83 13.96 -4.13
N SER A 140 1.99 13.57 -4.64
CA SER A 140 3.21 13.49 -3.84
C SER A 140 4.45 13.84 -4.67
N VAL A 141 5.47 14.35 -4.00
CA VAL A 141 6.81 14.50 -4.55
C VAL A 141 7.75 13.72 -3.66
N SER A 142 8.62 12.93 -4.26
CA SER A 142 9.61 12.13 -3.55
C SER A 142 10.99 12.27 -4.19
N TYR A 143 12.01 12.16 -3.36
CA TYR A 143 13.40 12.07 -3.77
C TYR A 143 13.97 10.75 -3.28
N SER A 144 14.47 9.93 -4.19
CA SER A 144 15.13 8.67 -3.84
C SER A 144 16.63 8.79 -4.00
N LYS A 145 17.40 8.20 -3.06
CA LYS A 145 18.86 8.16 -3.11
C LYS A 145 19.40 6.88 -2.51
N ILE A 146 20.34 6.26 -3.20
CA ILE A 146 21.12 5.15 -2.68
C ILE A 146 22.48 5.71 -2.19
N VAL A 147 22.81 5.45 -0.93
CA VAL A 147 24.10 5.84 -0.29
C VAL A 147 24.66 4.61 0.41
N GLY A 148 25.66 3.99 -0.19
CA GLY A 148 26.18 2.71 0.30
C GLY A 148 25.07 1.65 0.36
N LYS A 149 24.78 1.14 1.56
CA LYS A 149 23.73 0.14 1.81
C LYS A 149 22.37 0.74 2.13
N HIS A 150 22.24 2.07 2.15
CA HIS A 150 21.00 2.76 2.46
C HIS A 150 20.23 3.15 1.19
N PHE A 151 18.91 2.90 1.20
CA PHE A 151 17.96 3.48 0.27
C PHE A 151 17.12 4.51 1.02
N LEU A 152 17.29 5.77 0.69
CA LEU A 152 16.65 6.92 1.33
C LEU A 152 15.50 7.44 0.45
N LEU A 153 14.34 7.74 1.05
CA LEU A 153 13.16 8.24 0.34
C LEU A 153 12.40 9.28 1.20
N PRO A 154 12.86 10.53 1.27
CA PRO A 154 12.03 11.63 1.75
C PRO A 154 10.92 11.95 0.74
N TYR A 155 9.74 12.33 1.25
CA TYR A 155 8.60 12.71 0.43
C TYR A 155 7.70 13.72 1.13
N ILE A 156 6.94 14.46 0.31
CA ILE A 156 5.83 15.29 0.74
C ILE A 156 4.57 14.81 0.02
N PHE A 157 3.42 14.96 0.64
CA PHE A 157 2.16 14.55 0.03
C PHE A 157 1.01 15.46 0.39
N TYR A 158 0.02 15.43 -0.49
CA TYR A 158 -1.29 16.05 -0.32
C TYR A 158 -2.38 15.09 -0.75
N SER A 159 -3.50 15.07 -0.03
CA SER A 159 -4.65 14.23 -0.34
C SER A 159 -5.93 14.99 0.02
N ARG A 160 -6.93 14.89 -0.85
CA ARG A 160 -8.26 15.48 -0.67
C ARG A 160 -9.32 14.45 -1.06
N PRO A 161 -9.71 13.56 -0.13
CA PRO A 161 -10.94 12.81 -0.29
C PRO A 161 -12.14 13.75 -0.07
N ASN A 162 -13.07 13.76 -1.01
CA ASN A 162 -14.31 14.52 -0.94
C ASN A 162 -15.46 13.53 -0.82
N GLN A 163 -16.10 13.49 0.33
CA GLN A 163 -17.29 12.70 0.56
C GLN A 163 -18.51 13.58 0.27
N ARG A 164 -19.34 13.22 -0.71
CA ARG A 164 -20.42 14.06 -1.24
C ARG A 164 -21.38 14.60 -0.20
N LEU A 165 -21.64 13.86 0.87
CA LEU A 165 -22.65 14.20 1.88
C LEU A 165 -22.06 14.53 3.26
N SER A 166 -20.75 14.47 3.46
CA SER A 166 -20.18 14.71 4.78
C SER A 166 -19.24 15.91 4.83
N ALA A 167 -17.94 15.70 4.87
CA ALA A 167 -16.97 16.73 5.04
C ALA A 167 -15.88 16.71 3.96
N ASP A 168 -15.43 17.88 3.55
CA ASP A 168 -14.23 18.01 2.71
C ASP A 168 -12.99 17.86 3.60
N LEU A 169 -12.29 16.74 3.45
CA LEU A 169 -11.08 16.42 4.18
C LEU A 169 -9.85 16.81 3.33
N LYS A 170 -8.94 17.55 3.92
CA LYS A 170 -7.63 17.86 3.32
C LYS A 170 -6.53 17.36 4.23
N THR A 171 -5.66 16.53 3.71
CA THR A 171 -4.49 16.03 4.43
C THR A 171 -3.22 16.43 3.69
N LYS A 172 -2.26 16.97 4.42
CA LYS A 172 -0.91 17.27 3.91
C LYS A 172 0.12 16.72 4.87
N GLY A 173 1.26 16.32 4.35
CA GLY A 173 2.28 15.75 5.22
C GLY A 173 3.63 15.61 4.55
N VAL A 174 4.57 15.22 5.38
CA VAL A 174 5.95 14.91 5.01
C VAL A 174 6.29 13.55 5.58
N GLY A 175 7.20 12.84 4.93
CA GLY A 175 7.68 11.57 5.46
C GLY A 175 9.07 11.24 4.97
N PHE A 176 9.64 10.27 5.61
CA PHE A 176 10.96 9.76 5.32
C PHE A 176 10.97 8.25 5.49
N ASN A 177 11.44 7.54 4.47
CA ASN A 177 11.70 6.10 4.55
C ASN A 177 13.18 5.85 4.33
N ASN A 178 13.73 4.89 5.06
CA ASN A 178 15.05 4.37 4.81
C ASN A 178 15.04 2.84 4.92
N THR A 179 15.73 2.19 4.00
CA THR A 179 16.03 0.76 4.07
C THR A 179 17.54 0.58 4.09
N TYR A 180 18.03 -0.11 5.11
CA TYR A 180 19.43 -0.49 5.24
C TYR A 180 19.58 -1.98 4.91
N ASN A 181 20.29 -2.28 3.83
CA ASN A 181 20.58 -3.64 3.41
C ASN A 181 21.79 -4.15 4.19
N ILE A 182 21.59 -5.00 5.20
CA ILE A 182 22.67 -5.62 5.98
C ILE A 182 23.50 -6.51 5.06
N ASN A 183 22.79 -7.39 4.33
CA ASN A 183 23.32 -8.27 3.30
C ASN A 183 22.23 -8.58 2.26
N GLN A 184 22.45 -9.54 1.37
CA GLN A 184 21.51 -9.89 0.29
C GLN A 184 20.15 -10.43 0.82
N ASN A 185 20.16 -11.01 2.01
CA ASN A 185 18.98 -11.68 2.58
C ASN A 185 18.31 -10.87 3.70
N ASN A 186 19.00 -9.88 4.25
CA ASN A 186 18.56 -9.17 5.46
C ASN A 186 18.53 -7.67 5.23
N SER A 187 17.43 -7.04 5.60
CA SER A 187 17.34 -5.58 5.62
C SER A 187 16.56 -5.09 6.84
N VAL A 188 16.92 -3.90 7.30
CA VAL A 188 16.17 -3.13 8.31
C VAL A 188 15.59 -1.91 7.63
N SER A 189 14.34 -1.65 7.88
CA SER A 189 13.67 -0.44 7.43
C SER A 189 13.25 0.40 8.63
N TYR A 190 13.33 1.71 8.49
CA TYR A 190 12.66 2.63 9.40
C TYR A 190 11.99 3.73 8.62
N SER A 191 10.86 4.19 9.11
CA SER A 191 10.17 5.34 8.54
C SER A 191 9.59 6.22 9.62
N SER A 192 9.42 7.49 9.26
CA SER A 192 8.70 8.46 10.07
C SER A 192 7.86 9.34 9.16
N SER A 193 6.72 9.78 9.66
CA SER A 193 5.87 10.71 8.94
C SER A 193 5.14 11.65 9.89
N TYR A 194 4.84 12.83 9.38
CA TYR A 194 3.95 13.79 9.99
C TYR A 194 2.90 14.20 8.98
N SER A 195 1.65 14.25 9.41
CA SER A 195 0.56 14.76 8.59
C SER A 195 -0.40 15.60 9.40
N LYS A 196 -1.03 16.56 8.71
CA LYS A 196 -2.10 17.41 9.25
C LYS A 196 -3.33 17.27 8.39
N SER A 197 -4.45 16.92 9.05
CA SER A 197 -5.76 16.78 8.44
C SER A 197 -6.69 17.91 8.89
N SER A 198 -7.39 18.49 7.93
CA SER A 198 -8.38 19.55 8.16
C SER A 198 -9.70 19.12 7.55
N TYR A 199 -10.74 19.12 8.37
CA TYR A 199 -12.11 18.85 7.97
C TYR A 199 -12.85 20.17 7.79
N ASN A 200 -13.45 20.38 6.63
CA ASN A 200 -14.28 21.53 6.34
C ASN A 200 -15.70 21.07 6.03
N ARG A 201 -16.66 21.92 6.35
CA ARG A 201 -18.06 21.68 6.00
C ARG A 201 -18.24 21.73 4.49
N SER A 202 -18.59 20.61 3.85
CA SER A 202 -18.73 20.55 2.39
C SER A 202 -20.17 20.76 1.91
N ALA A 203 -21.15 20.53 2.76
CA ALA A 203 -22.57 20.64 2.44
C ALA A 203 -23.33 21.37 3.56
N ALA A 204 -24.49 21.94 3.20
CA ALA A 204 -25.38 22.61 4.17
C ALA A 204 -25.83 21.69 5.31
N ASN A 205 -25.87 20.39 5.05
CA ASN A 205 -26.32 19.36 6.00
C ASN A 205 -25.17 18.74 6.83
N ALA A 206 -23.92 19.13 6.58
CA ALA A 206 -22.82 18.62 7.39
C ALA A 206 -22.92 19.14 8.83
N ALA A 207 -22.57 18.28 9.81
CA ALA A 207 -22.59 18.65 11.21
C ALA A 207 -21.76 19.93 11.47
N SER A 208 -22.22 20.78 12.38
CA SER A 208 -21.57 22.06 12.68
C SER A 208 -20.17 21.91 13.31
N ASN A 209 -19.86 20.75 13.86
CA ASN A 209 -18.62 20.41 14.60
C ASN A 209 -17.67 19.50 13.82
N VAL A 210 -17.77 19.40 12.48
CA VAL A 210 -16.88 18.55 11.68
C VAL A 210 -15.40 18.86 11.88
N ASP A 211 -15.05 20.11 12.21
CA ASP A 211 -13.70 20.54 12.45
C ASP A 211 -13.12 20.04 13.80
N ASP A 212 -13.95 19.46 14.68
CA ASP A 212 -13.48 18.79 15.90
C ASP A 212 -12.64 17.55 15.60
N ALA A 213 -12.78 16.98 14.39
CA ALA A 213 -11.96 15.89 13.88
C ALA A 213 -10.61 16.35 13.27
N ASN A 214 -10.33 17.67 13.20
CA ASN A 214 -9.03 18.17 12.77
C ASN A 214 -7.93 17.56 13.63
N ASN A 215 -6.88 17.06 12.95
CA ASN A 215 -5.84 16.32 13.66
C ASN A 215 -4.45 16.51 13.03
N GLU A 216 -3.46 16.17 13.82
CA GLU A 216 -2.07 15.99 13.43
C GLU A 216 -1.67 14.55 13.81
N ILE A 217 -1.02 13.85 12.89
CA ILE A 217 -0.58 12.46 13.10
C ILE A 217 0.93 12.39 12.95
N TYR A 218 1.59 11.85 13.96
CA TYR A 218 3.00 11.49 13.97
C TYR A 218 3.08 9.96 13.95
N SER A 219 3.86 9.39 13.04
CA SER A 219 4.07 7.96 12.99
C SER A 219 5.54 7.64 12.81
N ALA A 220 6.01 6.63 13.51
CA ALA A 220 7.34 6.07 13.35
C ALA A 220 7.26 4.56 13.33
N ASN A 221 8.09 3.91 12.52
CA ASN A 221 8.20 2.46 12.54
C ASN A 221 9.62 1.98 12.26
N ILE A 222 9.90 0.77 12.74
CA ILE A 222 11.08 -0.01 12.42
C ILE A 222 10.63 -1.40 11.98
N GLY A 223 11.22 -1.91 10.91
CA GLY A 223 10.92 -3.21 10.35
C GLY A 223 12.18 -4.00 10.05
N TYR A 224 12.04 -5.31 10.04
CA TYR A 224 13.07 -6.26 9.64
C TYR A 224 12.53 -7.19 8.57
N ASN A 225 13.31 -7.41 7.52
CA ASN A 225 12.98 -8.32 6.44
C ASN A 225 14.08 -9.38 6.32
N TYR A 226 13.64 -10.64 6.19
CA TYR A 226 14.51 -11.78 6.00
C TYR A 226 14.06 -12.62 4.82
N SER A 227 14.88 -12.68 3.76
CA SER A 227 14.69 -13.55 2.61
C SER A 227 15.41 -14.87 2.87
N PHE A 228 14.65 -15.93 3.20
CA PHE A 228 15.24 -17.25 3.43
C PHE A 228 15.38 -18.06 2.15
N SER A 229 14.85 -17.54 1.03
CA SER A 229 15.14 -18.01 -0.34
C SER A 229 14.85 -16.89 -1.33
N ASP A 230 15.21 -17.09 -2.60
CA ASP A 230 14.98 -16.12 -3.68
C ASP A 230 13.47 -15.81 -3.91
N VAL A 231 12.59 -16.67 -3.41
CA VAL A 231 11.13 -16.58 -3.61
C VAL A 231 10.34 -16.39 -2.32
N ASN A 232 10.99 -16.44 -1.15
CA ASN A 232 10.29 -16.36 0.13
C ASN A 232 10.93 -15.31 1.04
N LEU A 233 10.08 -14.46 1.61
CA LEU A 233 10.47 -13.40 2.53
C LEU A 233 9.53 -13.36 3.73
N ILE A 234 10.09 -13.21 4.92
CA ILE A 234 9.38 -12.89 6.15
C ILE A 234 9.70 -11.45 6.52
N SER A 235 8.69 -10.71 6.96
CA SER A 235 8.83 -9.35 7.44
C SER A 235 8.20 -9.20 8.83
N SER A 236 8.79 -8.36 9.66
CA SER A 236 8.18 -7.91 10.91
C SER A 236 8.34 -6.41 11.05
N LYS A 237 7.39 -5.74 11.68
CA LYS A 237 7.40 -4.30 11.85
C LYS A 237 6.74 -3.91 13.17
N ILE A 238 7.40 -3.05 13.92
CA ILE A 238 6.85 -2.36 15.09
C ILE A 238 6.62 -0.91 14.69
N SER A 239 5.46 -0.38 15.05
CA SER A 239 5.11 1.01 14.76
C SER A 239 4.53 1.68 15.99
N TYR A 240 4.63 3.00 16.00
CA TYR A 240 3.98 3.83 17.00
C TYR A 240 3.33 5.01 16.28
N THR A 241 2.08 5.28 16.64
CA THR A 241 1.31 6.40 16.09
C THR A 241 0.80 7.27 17.24
N GLU A 242 0.99 8.57 17.13
CA GLU A 242 0.38 9.59 17.99
C GLU A 242 -0.52 10.47 17.13
N LYS A 243 -1.79 10.52 17.46
CA LYS A 243 -2.78 11.39 16.82
C LYS A 243 -3.22 12.47 17.81
N LYS A 244 -2.84 13.71 17.56
CA LYS A 244 -3.34 14.89 18.25
C LYS A 244 -4.56 15.41 17.50
N ALA A 245 -5.69 15.57 18.17
CA ALA A 245 -6.91 16.09 17.59
C ALA A 245 -7.32 17.38 18.27
N LYS A 246 -8.14 18.21 17.60
CA LYS A 246 -8.72 19.43 18.17
C LYS A 246 -9.52 19.16 19.44
N LYS A 247 -10.14 17.98 19.53
CA LYS A 247 -10.80 17.46 20.71
C LYS A 247 -10.06 16.22 21.20
N ASN A 248 -9.66 16.22 22.46
CA ASN A 248 -8.83 15.16 23.03
C ASN A 248 -9.49 13.79 23.05
N TYR A 249 -10.81 13.69 23.05
CA TYR A 249 -11.52 12.42 22.91
C TYR A 249 -11.35 11.77 21.52
N ASN A 250 -10.81 12.50 20.53
CA ASN A 250 -10.41 12.00 19.22
C ASN A 250 -8.87 11.82 19.11
N ALA A 251 -8.13 12.21 20.13
CA ALA A 251 -6.68 12.04 20.20
C ALA A 251 -6.35 10.68 20.79
N TYR A 252 -5.34 10.01 20.26
CA TYR A 252 -4.90 8.71 20.76
C TYR A 252 -3.42 8.46 20.49
N THR A 253 -2.87 7.51 21.24
CA THR A 253 -1.59 6.89 20.96
C THR A 253 -1.81 5.40 20.64
N GLY A 254 -1.04 4.87 19.66
CA GLY A 254 -1.22 3.50 19.21
C GLY A 254 0.09 2.81 18.86
N PRO A 255 0.59 1.86 19.71
CA PRO A 255 1.58 0.90 19.26
C PRO A 255 0.96 -0.13 18.33
N SER A 256 1.73 -0.62 17.37
CA SER A 256 1.31 -1.74 16.53
C SER A 256 2.47 -2.67 16.19
N PHE A 257 2.12 -3.94 15.97
CA PHE A 257 3.04 -4.98 15.50
C PHE A 257 2.47 -5.64 14.26
N ASN A 258 3.28 -5.78 13.22
CA ASN A 258 2.93 -6.49 12.00
C ASN A 258 3.91 -7.62 11.74
N ILE A 259 3.39 -8.76 11.30
CA ILE A 259 4.16 -9.87 10.74
C ILE A 259 3.63 -10.18 9.35
N GLY A 260 4.55 -10.39 8.41
CA GLY A 260 4.21 -10.64 7.02
C GLY A 260 5.02 -11.80 6.44
N TYR A 261 4.42 -12.48 5.47
CA TYR A 261 5.07 -13.47 4.63
C TYR A 261 4.78 -13.16 3.17
N THR A 262 5.82 -13.17 2.35
CA THR A 262 5.71 -12.93 0.92
C THR A 262 6.33 -14.11 0.17
N ARG A 263 5.61 -14.62 -0.84
CA ARG A 263 6.10 -15.67 -1.75
C ARG A 263 5.91 -15.27 -3.20
N ILE A 264 6.98 -15.39 -3.97
CA ILE A 264 6.93 -15.22 -5.43
C ILE A 264 6.49 -16.56 -6.03
N LEU A 265 5.43 -16.52 -6.83
CA LEU A 265 4.84 -17.64 -7.55
C LEU A 265 5.05 -17.42 -9.06
N PRO A 266 4.96 -18.48 -9.90
CA PRO A 266 5.10 -18.33 -11.35
C PRO A 266 4.10 -17.34 -11.99
N PHE A 267 2.93 -17.19 -11.36
CA PHE A 267 1.84 -16.35 -11.83
C PHE A 267 1.66 -15.04 -11.03
N GLY A 268 2.52 -14.77 -10.03
CA GLY A 268 2.44 -13.52 -9.28
C GLY A 268 3.07 -13.61 -7.89
N THR A 269 2.75 -12.65 -7.04
CA THR A 269 3.25 -12.55 -5.67
C THR A 269 2.11 -12.72 -4.69
N LEU A 270 2.22 -13.73 -3.82
CA LEU A 270 1.34 -13.94 -2.67
C LEU A 270 1.92 -13.23 -1.46
N LYS A 271 1.08 -12.45 -0.77
CA LYS A 271 1.44 -11.76 0.47
C LYS A 271 0.40 -12.06 1.54
N LEU A 272 0.86 -12.44 2.72
CA LEU A 272 0.06 -12.68 3.92
C LEU A 272 0.56 -11.72 4.99
N ASP A 273 -0.33 -10.95 5.61
CA ASP A 273 0.01 -10.01 6.69
C ASP A 273 -0.96 -10.17 7.85
N LYS A 274 -0.44 -10.05 9.07
CA LYS A 274 -1.23 -9.93 10.29
C LYS A 274 -0.70 -8.73 11.07
N THR A 275 -1.60 -7.83 11.46
CA THR A 275 -1.29 -6.63 12.24
C THR A 275 -2.12 -6.64 13.52
N PHE A 276 -1.50 -6.28 14.62
CA PHE A 276 -2.10 -6.03 15.93
C PHE A 276 -1.83 -4.57 16.28
N GLU A 277 -2.84 -3.84 16.67
CA GLU A 277 -2.77 -2.42 17.01
C GLU A 277 -3.65 -2.15 18.23
N THR A 278 -3.15 -1.37 19.18
CA THR A 278 -3.94 -0.90 20.34
C THR A 278 -3.93 0.63 20.33
N ASN A 279 -5.10 1.26 20.29
CA ASN A 279 -5.27 2.70 20.33
C ASN A 279 -5.87 3.13 21.65
N THR A 280 -5.11 3.87 22.46
CA THR A 280 -5.55 4.41 23.76
C THR A 280 -5.87 5.89 23.59
N TYR A 281 -7.12 6.28 23.84
CA TYR A 281 -7.60 7.65 23.69
C TYR A 281 -7.35 8.48 24.93
N GLU A 282 -7.00 9.76 24.74
CA GLU A 282 -6.58 10.65 25.83
C GLU A 282 -7.71 11.01 26.78
N GLU A 283 -8.90 11.26 26.28
CA GLU A 283 -10.06 11.68 27.07
C GLU A 283 -11.31 10.89 26.75
N LYS A 284 -12.25 10.93 27.66
CA LYS A 284 -13.59 10.35 27.48
C LYS A 284 -14.43 11.21 26.57
N ASP A 285 -15.16 10.59 25.65
CA ASP A 285 -16.22 11.27 24.92
C ASP A 285 -17.50 11.27 25.77
N THR A 286 -17.72 12.35 26.51
CA THR A 286 -18.85 12.50 27.42
C THR A 286 -20.20 12.59 26.70
N PHE A 287 -20.23 12.78 25.38
CA PHE A 287 -21.45 12.67 24.58
C PHE A 287 -21.84 11.21 24.33
N VAL A 288 -20.85 10.31 24.39
CA VAL A 288 -21.03 8.87 24.21
C VAL A 288 -21.18 8.20 25.56
N HIS A 289 -20.19 8.33 26.46
CA HIS A 289 -20.19 7.72 27.76
C HIS A 289 -19.41 8.56 28.80
N SER A 290 -20.04 8.81 29.96
CA SER A 290 -19.49 9.73 30.97
C SER A 290 -18.28 9.18 31.72
N THR A 291 -18.13 7.85 31.82
CA THR A 291 -17.12 7.21 32.67
C THR A 291 -16.10 6.37 31.92
N ILE A 292 -16.41 5.83 30.73
CA ILE A 292 -15.54 4.93 29.98
C ILE A 292 -14.58 5.74 29.09
N SER A 293 -13.26 5.51 29.24
CA SER A 293 -12.25 5.94 28.27
C SER A 293 -12.19 4.94 27.13
N ARG A 294 -12.05 5.42 25.90
CA ARG A 294 -11.97 4.58 24.73
C ARG A 294 -10.58 3.95 24.61
N GLU A 295 -10.56 2.65 24.41
CA GLU A 295 -9.42 1.87 24.00
C GLU A 295 -9.88 0.88 22.93
N ASP A 296 -9.14 0.84 21.80
CA ASP A 296 -9.48 -0.02 20.68
C ASP A 296 -8.34 -1.00 20.44
N ASP A 297 -8.63 -2.30 20.49
CA ASP A 297 -7.74 -3.37 20.04
C ASP A 297 -8.15 -3.79 18.64
N ILE A 298 -7.23 -3.68 17.68
CA ILE A 298 -7.52 -3.89 16.26
C ILE A 298 -6.62 -5.00 15.72
N GLU A 299 -7.23 -6.05 15.22
CA GLU A 299 -6.57 -7.10 14.47
C GLU A 299 -6.89 -6.98 12.98
N THR A 300 -5.86 -6.92 12.14
CA THR A 300 -6.02 -6.92 10.69
C THR A 300 -5.31 -8.13 10.10
N SER A 301 -6.04 -8.97 9.39
CA SER A 301 -5.52 -10.08 8.59
C SER A 301 -5.71 -9.76 7.11
N GLN A 302 -4.65 -9.92 6.31
CA GLN A 302 -4.69 -9.62 4.89
C GLN A 302 -4.05 -10.74 4.07
N ILE A 303 -4.72 -11.11 2.98
CA ILE A 303 -4.20 -11.98 1.93
C ILE A 303 -4.24 -11.19 0.63
N GLN A 304 -3.13 -11.13 -0.08
CA GLN A 304 -3.03 -10.43 -1.36
C GLN A 304 -2.33 -11.31 -2.39
N LEU A 305 -2.88 -11.37 -3.59
CA LEU A 305 -2.26 -11.99 -4.76
C LEU A 305 -2.22 -10.96 -5.88
N SER A 306 -1.03 -10.68 -6.40
CA SER A 306 -0.85 -9.67 -7.44
C SER A 306 0.17 -10.11 -8.47
N GLY A 307 0.01 -9.64 -9.71
CA GLY A 307 0.93 -9.98 -10.80
C GLY A 307 0.51 -9.37 -12.12
N ARG A 308 1.18 -9.77 -13.19
CA ARG A 308 0.76 -9.44 -14.56
C ARG A 308 -0.34 -10.40 -14.99
N ILE A 309 -1.36 -9.88 -15.65
CA ILE A 309 -2.50 -10.69 -16.12
C ILE A 309 -2.06 -11.81 -17.07
N THR A 310 -1.03 -11.58 -17.87
CA THR A 310 -0.46 -12.54 -18.81
C THR A 310 0.22 -13.74 -18.13
N GLN A 311 0.63 -13.60 -16.88
CA GLN A 311 1.17 -14.71 -16.07
C GLN A 311 0.03 -15.58 -15.50
N LEU A 312 -1.10 -14.96 -15.17
CA LEU A 312 -2.28 -15.66 -14.66
C LEU A 312 -3.05 -16.35 -15.80
N ILE A 313 -3.21 -15.65 -16.92
CA ILE A 313 -4.01 -16.09 -18.07
C ILE A 313 -3.16 -15.91 -19.35
N PRO A 314 -2.33 -16.88 -19.72
CA PRO A 314 -1.35 -16.74 -20.81
C PRO A 314 -1.95 -16.41 -22.19
N PHE A 315 -3.19 -16.88 -22.49
CA PHE A 315 -3.82 -16.60 -23.79
C PHE A 315 -4.15 -15.10 -24.00
N ILE A 316 -4.27 -14.29 -22.92
CA ILE A 316 -4.51 -12.86 -23.00
C ILE A 316 -3.28 -12.11 -23.55
N LYS A 317 -2.11 -12.73 -23.62
CA LYS A 317 -0.89 -12.12 -24.18
C LYS A 317 -1.11 -11.50 -25.57
N LYS A 318 -2.07 -12.02 -26.35
CA LYS A 318 -2.44 -11.45 -27.66
C LYS A 318 -3.08 -10.04 -27.57
N PHE A 319 -3.71 -9.72 -26.44
CA PHE A 319 -4.42 -8.45 -26.20
C PHE A 319 -3.63 -7.49 -25.32
N ASP A 320 -2.69 -8.01 -24.53
CA ASP A 320 -1.78 -7.22 -23.71
C ASP A 320 -0.40 -7.17 -24.37
N LEU A 321 -0.33 -6.48 -25.50
CA LEU A 321 0.84 -6.42 -26.40
C LEU A 321 2.15 -6.04 -25.69
N GLU A 322 2.06 -5.32 -24.57
CA GLU A 322 3.23 -4.83 -23.83
C GLU A 322 3.38 -5.48 -22.44
N GLY A 323 2.47 -6.38 -22.03
CA GLY A 323 2.50 -7.02 -20.71
C GLY A 323 2.30 -6.04 -19.54
N LYS A 324 1.57 -4.94 -19.78
CA LYS A 324 1.38 -3.85 -18.82
C LYS A 324 0.00 -3.84 -18.16
N ILE A 325 -0.73 -4.96 -18.21
CA ILE A 325 -1.96 -5.15 -17.44
C ILE A 325 -1.62 -5.94 -16.18
N PHE A 326 -1.96 -5.37 -15.04
CA PHE A 326 -1.71 -5.96 -13.72
C PHE A 326 -3.04 -6.28 -13.05
N TYR A 327 -3.04 -7.36 -12.27
CA TYR A 327 -4.14 -7.71 -11.38
C TYR A 327 -3.69 -7.65 -9.93
N ASN A 328 -4.64 -7.36 -9.04
CA ASN A 328 -4.46 -7.43 -7.61
C ASN A 328 -5.77 -7.91 -6.98
N PHE A 329 -5.73 -9.12 -6.41
CA PHE A 329 -6.78 -9.66 -5.57
C PHE A 329 -6.36 -9.49 -4.12
N LYS A 330 -7.26 -8.96 -3.28
CA LYS A 330 -6.99 -8.71 -1.87
C LYS A 330 -8.20 -9.09 -1.03
N TYR A 331 -7.96 -9.91 0.00
CA TYR A 331 -8.89 -10.13 1.10
C TYR A 331 -8.34 -9.46 2.35
N THR A 332 -9.19 -8.76 3.07
CA THR A 332 -8.84 -8.12 4.34
C THR A 332 -9.95 -8.38 5.34
N GLU A 333 -9.59 -8.86 6.51
CA GLU A 333 -10.46 -8.96 7.68
C GLU A 333 -9.91 -8.04 8.75
N ILE A 334 -10.76 -7.15 9.26
CA ILE A 334 -10.45 -6.23 10.35
C ILE A 334 -11.42 -6.54 11.46
N ASP A 335 -10.90 -6.94 12.60
CA ASP A 335 -11.65 -7.12 13.84
C ASP A 335 -11.18 -6.07 14.84
N SER A 336 -12.11 -5.27 15.33
CA SER A 336 -11.84 -4.22 16.31
C SER A 336 -12.71 -4.46 17.53
N ASP A 337 -12.07 -4.61 18.66
CA ASP A 337 -12.68 -4.58 19.98
C ASP A 337 -12.45 -3.22 20.62
N SER A 338 -13.47 -2.66 21.24
CA SER A 338 -13.39 -1.36 21.87
C SER A 338 -14.02 -1.40 23.26
N SER A 339 -13.43 -0.68 24.19
CA SER A 339 -14.04 -0.43 25.51
C SER A 339 -15.40 0.29 25.38
N LEU A 340 -15.60 1.05 24.29
CA LEU A 340 -16.90 1.55 23.89
C LEU A 340 -17.50 0.62 22.84
N LEU A 341 -18.42 -0.23 23.22
CA LEU A 341 -18.98 -1.32 22.40
C LEU A 341 -19.47 -0.87 21.00
N GLN A 342 -19.94 0.36 20.87
CA GLN A 342 -20.35 0.92 19.58
C GLN A 342 -19.21 1.04 18.55
N ASN A 343 -17.96 1.09 19.02
CA ASN A 343 -16.78 1.18 18.16
C ASN A 343 -16.17 -0.20 17.86
N SER A 344 -16.66 -1.26 18.53
CA SER A 344 -16.28 -2.64 18.21
C SER A 344 -16.90 -3.03 16.87
N SER A 345 -16.09 -3.36 15.87
CA SER A 345 -16.59 -3.68 14.54
C SER A 345 -15.83 -4.82 13.89
N MET A 346 -16.50 -5.58 13.04
CA MET A 346 -15.86 -6.57 12.18
C MET A 346 -16.14 -6.20 10.72
N ARG A 347 -15.13 -6.21 9.88
CA ARG A 347 -15.23 -5.94 8.44
C ARG A 347 -14.47 -6.99 7.67
N LYS A 348 -15.10 -7.52 6.61
CA LYS A 348 -14.45 -8.42 5.65
C LYS A 348 -14.59 -7.80 4.28
N ASN A 349 -13.47 -7.52 3.67
CA ASN A 349 -13.41 -6.85 2.37
C ASN A 349 -12.68 -7.77 1.38
N THR A 350 -13.33 -8.06 0.27
CA THR A 350 -12.73 -8.75 -0.86
C THR A 350 -12.65 -7.79 -2.02
N SER A 351 -11.46 -7.50 -2.53
CA SER A 351 -11.28 -6.59 -3.65
C SER A 351 -10.54 -7.23 -4.80
N PHE A 352 -10.96 -6.88 -6.01
CA PHE A 352 -10.27 -7.18 -7.25
C PHE A 352 -9.97 -5.87 -7.98
N ASN A 353 -8.71 -5.66 -8.32
CA ASN A 353 -8.24 -4.47 -9.01
C ASN A 353 -7.53 -4.86 -10.31
N LEU A 354 -7.89 -4.21 -11.40
CA LEU A 354 -7.19 -4.25 -12.68
C LEU A 354 -6.55 -2.90 -12.94
N ILE A 355 -5.28 -2.92 -13.32
CA ILE A 355 -4.49 -1.72 -13.62
C ILE A 355 -3.88 -1.88 -15.01
N LYS A 356 -4.13 -0.93 -15.89
CA LYS A 356 -3.43 -0.80 -17.18
C LYS A 356 -2.44 0.33 -17.08
N ARG A 357 -1.17 0.04 -17.32
CA ARG A 357 -0.07 1.01 -17.38
C ARG A 357 0.22 1.40 -18.83
N PHE A 358 0.38 2.68 -19.06
CA PHE A 358 0.84 3.26 -20.32
C PHE A 358 2.17 3.97 -20.04
N SER A 359 3.24 3.57 -20.74
CA SER A 359 4.49 4.33 -20.73
C SER A 359 4.30 5.54 -21.65
N LEU A 360 4.39 6.73 -21.07
CA LEU A 360 4.30 7.99 -21.83
C LEU A 360 5.67 8.43 -22.32
N TYR A 361 6.70 8.10 -21.55
CA TYR A 361 8.10 8.38 -21.85
C TYR A 361 9.00 7.42 -21.07
N GLU A 362 9.94 6.76 -21.75
CA GLU A 362 10.98 5.86 -21.20
C GLU A 362 12.36 6.26 -21.67
#